data_e9e4660f388e3af287e6ff6e23bd0dc3
#
_entry.id   e9e4660f388e3af287e6ff6e23bd0dc3
#
_cell.length_a   1.000
_cell.length_b   1.000
_cell.length_c   1.000
_cell.angle_alpha   90.00
_cell.angle_beta   90.00
_cell.angle_gamma   90.00
#
_symmetry.space_group_name_H-M   'P 1'
#
loop_
_entity.id
_entity.type
_entity.pdbx_description
1 polymer ?
#
loop_
_entity_poly.entity_id
_entity_poly.type
_entity_poly.pdbx_seq_one_letter_code
_entity_poly.pdbx_strand_id
1 'polypeptide(L)'
;MLLEVKELKKSYGKTPVLKGVSFSLEEGQVLAIIGSSGSGKTTLLRCLNFLETPDAGDILVEGRSLLAGAPLSEAQIRENRLNFGLVFQNFNLFPQYTALQNITLAPDLMYPQNAKANREKALSLLAQVGLSAKQDFYPYQLSGGQQQRIAIARALAMHPKVLCFDEPTSALDPELTGEVLRVIRSLKNEKTTMIVVTHEMEFAKCVADVVIYMADGVIEEMGTPEEVFGNPKSEKTKAFLKGTEEPF
;
A
#
# COMPACT_ATOMS: atom_id res chain seq x y z
N MET A 1 7.15 -1.92 -17.76
CA MET A 1 5.87 -1.99 -17.03
C MET A 1 6.00 -3.06 -15.96
N LEU A 2 5.89 -2.70 -14.66
CA LEU A 2 5.94 -3.68 -13.56
C LEU A 2 4.55 -4.20 -13.22
N LEU A 3 3.57 -3.31 -13.06
CA LEU A 3 2.18 -3.63 -12.75
C LEU A 3 1.24 -3.05 -13.80
N GLU A 4 0.29 -3.86 -14.28
CA GLU A 4 -0.84 -3.40 -15.08
C GLU A 4 -2.14 -3.91 -14.46
N VAL A 5 -3.11 -3.03 -14.32
CA VAL A 5 -4.47 -3.34 -13.88
C VAL A 5 -5.40 -3.01 -15.04
N LYS A 6 -6.24 -3.97 -15.44
CA LYS A 6 -7.11 -3.85 -16.63
C LYS A 6 -8.55 -4.11 -16.26
N GLU A 7 -9.41 -3.11 -16.42
CA GLU A 7 -10.87 -3.19 -16.26
C GLU A 7 -11.30 -3.91 -14.97
N LEU A 8 -10.61 -3.64 -13.86
CA LEU A 8 -10.85 -4.33 -12.60
C LEU A 8 -12.21 -3.95 -12.03
N LYS A 9 -13.06 -4.96 -11.77
CA LYS A 9 -14.42 -4.79 -11.25
C LYS A 9 -14.59 -5.58 -9.96
N LYS A 10 -15.33 -5.00 -9.01
CA LYS A 10 -15.68 -5.66 -7.74
C LYS A 10 -17.02 -5.15 -7.23
N SER A 11 -17.87 -6.08 -6.85
CA SER A 11 -19.17 -5.78 -6.21
C SER A 11 -19.29 -6.54 -4.89
N TYR A 12 -20.03 -5.98 -3.94
CA TYR A 12 -20.48 -6.66 -2.73
C TYR A 12 -22.00 -6.83 -2.80
N GLY A 13 -22.44 -8.06 -3.05
CA GLY A 13 -23.82 -8.35 -3.35
C GLY A 13 -24.26 -7.62 -4.64
N LYS A 14 -25.23 -6.69 -4.52
CA LYS A 14 -25.73 -5.89 -5.67
C LYS A 14 -25.04 -4.52 -5.80
N THR A 15 -24.13 -4.18 -4.91
CA THR A 15 -23.48 -2.87 -4.87
C THR A 15 -22.14 -2.92 -5.61
N PRO A 16 -22.00 -2.30 -6.80
CA PRO A 16 -20.73 -2.21 -7.51
C PRO A 16 -19.83 -1.18 -6.81
N VAL A 17 -18.60 -1.60 -6.44
CA VAL A 17 -17.60 -0.76 -5.76
C VAL A 17 -16.47 -0.39 -6.70
N LEU A 18 -15.95 -1.33 -7.50
CA LEU A 18 -15.02 -1.04 -8.59
C LEU A 18 -15.74 -1.28 -9.92
N LYS A 19 -15.69 -0.31 -10.82
CA LYS A 19 -16.51 -0.30 -12.05
C LYS A 19 -15.67 -0.31 -13.34
N GLY A 20 -14.48 -0.94 -13.31
CA GLY A 20 -13.57 -1.01 -14.45
C GLY A 20 -12.36 -0.07 -14.25
N VAL A 21 -11.60 -0.31 -13.18
CA VAL A 21 -10.39 0.45 -12.86
C VAL A 21 -9.22 -0.06 -13.70
N SER A 22 -8.55 0.84 -14.44
CA SER A 22 -7.39 0.50 -15.27
C SER A 22 -6.27 1.51 -15.06
N PHE A 23 -5.06 1.03 -14.75
CA PHE A 23 -3.85 1.84 -14.64
C PHE A 23 -2.61 0.97 -14.79
N SER A 24 -1.46 1.62 -14.90
CA SER A 24 -0.18 0.93 -14.97
C SER A 24 0.88 1.65 -14.14
N LEU A 25 1.92 0.91 -13.73
CA LEU A 25 3.00 1.40 -12.89
C LEU A 25 4.34 0.79 -13.34
N GLU A 26 5.34 1.66 -13.53
CA GLU A 26 6.70 1.23 -13.81
C GLU A 26 7.44 0.86 -12.52
N GLU A 27 8.55 0.13 -12.66
CA GLU A 27 9.43 -0.18 -11.53
C GLU A 27 10.01 1.10 -10.92
N GLY A 28 9.98 1.19 -9.60
CA GLY A 28 10.46 2.33 -8.84
C GLY A 28 9.53 3.53 -8.81
N GLN A 29 8.38 3.50 -9.49
CA GLN A 29 7.38 4.56 -9.42
C GLN A 29 6.52 4.49 -8.15
N VAL A 30 6.07 5.66 -7.72
CA VAL A 30 5.10 5.84 -6.63
C VAL A 30 3.78 6.34 -7.20
N LEU A 31 2.73 5.55 -7.03
CA LEU A 31 1.35 5.91 -7.32
C LEU A 31 0.64 6.36 -6.05
N ALA A 32 0.17 7.60 -6.00
CA ALA A 32 -0.76 8.04 -4.96
C ALA A 32 -2.20 7.89 -5.44
N ILE A 33 -3.06 7.33 -4.59
CA ILE A 33 -4.50 7.22 -4.83
C ILE A 33 -5.22 8.08 -3.80
N ILE A 34 -5.91 9.11 -4.28
CA ILE A 34 -6.71 10.03 -3.47
C ILE A 34 -8.19 9.90 -3.83
N GLY A 35 -9.07 10.41 -2.98
CA GLY A 35 -10.52 10.40 -3.21
C GLY A 35 -11.32 10.31 -1.91
N SER A 36 -12.60 10.60 -1.98
CA SER A 36 -13.52 10.57 -0.84
C SER A 36 -13.65 9.18 -0.21
N SER A 37 -14.12 9.13 1.03
CA SER A 37 -14.48 7.86 1.67
C SER A 37 -15.52 7.11 0.83
N GLY A 38 -15.38 5.79 0.72
CA GLY A 38 -16.29 4.95 -0.08
C GLY A 38 -16.04 4.96 -1.59
N SER A 39 -15.05 5.70 -2.12
CA SER A 39 -14.74 5.71 -3.56
C SER A 39 -14.13 4.41 -4.11
N GLY A 40 -13.79 3.43 -3.24
CA GLY A 40 -13.28 2.11 -3.63
C GLY A 40 -11.78 1.90 -3.45
N LYS A 41 -11.02 2.88 -2.92
CA LYS A 41 -9.55 2.82 -2.76
C LYS A 41 -9.07 1.59 -1.98
N THR A 42 -9.60 1.37 -0.78
CA THR A 42 -9.28 0.19 0.05
C THR A 42 -9.67 -1.12 -0.64
N THR A 43 -10.82 -1.14 -1.35
CA THR A 43 -11.24 -2.32 -2.12
C THR A 43 -10.27 -2.61 -3.26
N LEU A 44 -9.77 -1.58 -3.95
CA LEU A 44 -8.74 -1.74 -4.97
C LEU A 44 -7.47 -2.35 -4.39
N LEU A 45 -6.95 -1.81 -3.27
CA LEU A 45 -5.77 -2.40 -2.61
C LEU A 45 -6.00 -3.84 -2.15
N ARG A 46 -7.19 -4.16 -1.63
CA ARG A 46 -7.54 -5.54 -1.24
C ARG A 46 -7.56 -6.49 -2.43
N CYS A 47 -8.07 -6.06 -3.58
CA CYS A 47 -8.03 -6.85 -4.81
C CYS A 47 -6.59 -7.07 -5.30
N LEU A 48 -5.74 -6.03 -5.31
CA LEU A 48 -4.32 -6.14 -5.69
C LEU A 48 -3.55 -7.12 -4.79
N ASN A 49 -3.85 -7.11 -3.49
CA ASN A 49 -3.23 -8.01 -2.51
C ASN A 49 -3.94 -9.37 -2.36
N PHE A 50 -4.88 -9.70 -3.24
CA PHE A 50 -5.65 -10.95 -3.21
C PHE A 50 -6.33 -11.24 -1.86
N LEU A 51 -6.69 -10.19 -1.11
CA LEU A 51 -7.54 -10.28 0.07
C LEU A 51 -9.02 -10.33 -0.32
N GLU A 52 -9.33 -9.79 -1.49
CA GLU A 52 -10.62 -9.86 -2.17
C GLU A 52 -10.40 -10.36 -3.60
N THR A 53 -11.27 -11.23 -4.08
CA THR A 53 -11.23 -11.67 -5.48
C THR A 53 -12.03 -10.68 -6.32
N PRO A 54 -11.45 -10.07 -7.37
CA PRO A 54 -12.21 -9.24 -8.31
C PRO A 54 -13.25 -10.09 -9.06
N ASP A 55 -14.33 -9.45 -9.48
CA ASP A 55 -15.40 -10.11 -10.25
C ASP A 55 -15.06 -10.18 -11.75
N ALA A 56 -14.25 -9.23 -12.23
CA ALA A 56 -13.78 -9.18 -13.62
C ALA A 56 -12.53 -8.30 -13.74
N GLY A 57 -11.86 -8.36 -14.88
CA GLY A 57 -10.64 -7.63 -15.17
C GLY A 57 -9.40 -8.50 -15.01
N ASP A 58 -8.22 -7.88 -15.07
CA ASP A 58 -6.96 -8.59 -14.89
C ASP A 58 -5.94 -7.75 -14.11
N ILE A 59 -5.01 -8.45 -13.45
CA ILE A 59 -3.85 -7.89 -12.75
C ILE A 59 -2.63 -8.59 -13.33
N LEU A 60 -1.75 -7.83 -13.97
CA LEU A 60 -0.52 -8.36 -14.55
C LEU A 60 0.68 -7.80 -13.78
N VAL A 61 1.62 -8.68 -13.43
CA VAL A 61 2.92 -8.31 -12.86
C VAL A 61 4.00 -8.81 -13.80
N GLU A 62 4.86 -7.90 -14.27
CA GLU A 62 5.91 -8.19 -15.29
C GLU A 62 5.33 -8.88 -16.53
N GLY A 63 4.15 -8.46 -16.98
CA GLY A 63 3.45 -9.02 -18.14
C GLY A 63 2.74 -10.37 -17.89
N ARG A 64 2.89 -10.99 -16.72
CA ARG A 64 2.20 -12.24 -16.34
C ARG A 64 0.85 -11.91 -15.70
N SER A 65 -0.24 -12.39 -16.27
CA SER A 65 -1.57 -12.32 -15.66
C SER A 65 -1.64 -13.17 -14.38
N LEU A 66 -2.11 -12.55 -13.30
CA LEU A 66 -2.29 -13.21 -11.99
C LEU A 66 -3.71 -13.75 -11.80
N LEU A 67 -4.66 -13.36 -12.67
CA LEU A 67 -6.07 -13.79 -12.63
C LEU A 67 -6.41 -14.81 -13.72
N ALA A 68 -5.47 -15.16 -14.60
CA ALA A 68 -5.67 -16.15 -15.64
C ALA A 68 -6.06 -17.52 -15.05
N GLY A 69 -7.19 -18.06 -15.50
CA GLY A 69 -7.70 -19.37 -15.04
C GLY A 69 -8.54 -19.31 -13.76
N ALA A 70 -9.18 -18.18 -13.48
CA ALA A 70 -10.12 -18.08 -12.36
C ALA A 70 -11.23 -19.17 -12.46
N PRO A 71 -11.66 -19.77 -11.33
CA PRO A 71 -11.28 -19.42 -9.95
C PRO A 71 -9.87 -19.91 -9.59
N LEU A 72 -9.13 -19.05 -8.86
CA LEU A 72 -7.77 -19.36 -8.42
C LEU A 72 -7.77 -20.39 -7.27
N SER A 73 -6.84 -21.32 -7.29
CA SER A 73 -6.56 -22.20 -6.15
C SER A 73 -5.90 -21.42 -5.01
N GLU A 74 -5.99 -21.93 -3.77
CA GLU A 74 -5.30 -21.32 -2.62
C GLU A 74 -3.79 -21.20 -2.82
N ALA A 75 -3.18 -22.15 -3.51
CA ALA A 75 -1.74 -22.13 -3.81
C ALA A 75 -1.40 -20.96 -4.74
N GLN A 76 -2.20 -20.74 -5.79
CA GLN A 76 -2.03 -19.60 -6.71
C GLN A 76 -2.25 -18.26 -5.99
N ILE A 77 -3.26 -18.18 -5.11
CA ILE A 77 -3.50 -16.97 -4.31
C ILE A 77 -2.28 -16.68 -3.41
N ARG A 78 -1.71 -17.70 -2.76
CA ARG A 78 -0.50 -17.53 -1.93
C ARG A 78 0.70 -17.05 -2.75
N GLU A 79 0.93 -17.67 -3.92
CA GLU A 79 2.01 -17.25 -4.84
C GLU A 79 1.80 -15.80 -5.31
N ASN A 80 0.59 -15.45 -5.71
CA ASN A 80 0.26 -14.12 -6.19
C ASN A 80 0.48 -13.04 -5.11
N ARG A 81 0.12 -13.34 -3.85
CA ARG A 81 0.34 -12.44 -2.70
C ARG A 81 1.80 -12.09 -2.47
N LEU A 82 2.75 -12.95 -2.85
CA LEU A 82 4.18 -12.66 -2.69
C LEU A 82 4.66 -11.48 -3.55
N ASN A 83 3.92 -11.11 -4.59
CA ASN A 83 4.24 -9.92 -5.39
C ASN A 83 3.93 -8.61 -4.65
N PHE A 84 3.08 -8.64 -3.62
CA PHE A 84 2.57 -7.46 -2.95
C PHE A 84 2.88 -7.49 -1.46
N GLY A 85 3.25 -6.34 -0.91
CA GLY A 85 3.29 -6.10 0.52
C GLY A 85 2.19 -5.12 0.89
N LEU A 86 1.44 -5.37 1.97
CA LEU A 86 0.38 -4.47 2.42
C LEU A 86 0.65 -3.96 3.82
N VAL A 87 0.63 -2.63 3.94
CA VAL A 87 0.66 -1.89 5.20
C VAL A 87 -0.73 -1.35 5.45
N PHE A 88 -1.35 -1.80 6.53
CA PHE A 88 -2.72 -1.45 6.90
C PHE A 88 -2.78 -0.13 7.69
N GLN A 89 -3.93 0.50 7.69
CA GLN A 89 -4.27 1.66 8.52
C GLN A 89 -4.04 1.39 10.02
N ASN A 90 -4.50 0.24 10.52
CA ASN A 90 -4.39 -0.18 11.91
C ASN A 90 -3.22 -1.15 12.08
N PHE A 91 -2.00 -0.76 11.95
CA PHE A 91 -0.74 -1.48 12.14
C PHE A 91 -0.81 -3.02 12.01
N ASN A 92 -1.79 -3.68 12.60
CA ASN A 92 -2.09 -5.12 12.60
C ASN A 92 -0.86 -5.97 12.99
N LEU A 93 -0.10 -5.51 13.98
CA LEU A 93 0.98 -6.29 14.56
C LEU A 93 0.40 -7.41 15.43
N PHE A 94 1.08 -8.54 15.45
CA PHE A 94 0.78 -9.65 16.34
C PHE A 94 1.18 -9.28 17.76
N PRO A 95 0.24 -9.11 18.70
CA PRO A 95 0.51 -8.57 20.04
C PRO A 95 1.39 -9.48 20.91
N GLN A 96 1.38 -10.79 20.61
CA GLN A 96 2.16 -11.81 21.33
C GLN A 96 3.61 -11.92 20.85
N TYR A 97 4.00 -11.22 19.77
CA TYR A 97 5.32 -11.25 19.19
C TYR A 97 6.05 -9.92 19.37
N THR A 98 7.38 -9.98 19.57
CA THR A 98 8.22 -8.77 19.59
C THR A 98 8.27 -8.09 18.22
N ALA A 99 8.85 -6.90 18.13
CA ALA A 99 9.07 -6.20 16.87
C ALA A 99 9.85 -7.06 15.87
N LEU A 100 10.95 -7.67 16.30
CA LEU A 100 11.74 -8.57 15.47
C LEU A 100 10.93 -9.78 15.01
N GLN A 101 10.21 -10.43 15.92
CA GLN A 101 9.37 -11.59 15.60
C GLN A 101 8.22 -11.27 14.64
N ASN A 102 7.62 -10.08 14.76
CA ASN A 102 6.62 -9.61 13.79
C ASN A 102 7.20 -9.53 12.36
N ILE A 103 8.47 -9.15 12.22
CA ILE A 103 9.13 -9.03 10.92
C ILE A 103 9.56 -10.39 10.38
N THR A 104 10.08 -11.28 11.24
CA THR A 104 10.61 -12.58 10.80
C THR A 104 9.54 -13.65 10.60
N LEU A 105 8.33 -13.50 11.16
CA LEU A 105 7.31 -14.54 11.18
C LEU A 105 7.00 -15.10 9.78
N ALA A 106 6.70 -14.25 8.82
CA ALA A 106 6.34 -14.69 7.46
C ALA A 106 7.55 -15.30 6.72
N PRO A 107 8.75 -14.66 6.70
CA PRO A 107 9.96 -15.28 6.15
C PRO A 107 10.32 -16.62 6.77
N ASP A 108 10.20 -16.78 8.09
CA ASP A 108 10.55 -18.01 8.78
C ASP A 108 9.57 -19.15 8.47
N LEU A 109 8.30 -18.85 8.29
CA LEU A 109 7.29 -19.81 7.86
C LEU A 109 7.47 -20.24 6.40
N MET A 110 7.84 -19.31 5.52
CA MET A 110 8.00 -19.59 4.08
C MET A 110 9.37 -20.22 3.76
N TYR A 111 10.41 -19.83 4.48
CA TYR A 111 11.80 -20.22 4.22
C TYR A 111 12.51 -20.61 5.53
N PRO A 112 12.08 -21.66 6.23
CA PRO A 112 12.60 -22.02 7.55
C PRO A 112 14.10 -22.36 7.54
N GLN A 113 14.62 -22.84 6.40
CA GLN A 113 16.05 -23.11 6.22
C GLN A 113 16.91 -21.82 6.22
N ASN A 114 16.32 -20.66 6.05
CA ASN A 114 17.00 -19.36 5.97
C ASN A 114 16.89 -18.53 7.28
N ALA A 115 16.51 -19.14 8.41
CA ALA A 115 16.20 -18.42 9.66
C ALA A 115 17.28 -17.40 10.09
N LYS A 116 18.57 -17.73 9.92
CA LYS A 116 19.66 -16.79 10.20
C LYS A 116 19.62 -15.57 9.28
N ALA A 117 19.49 -15.78 7.97
CA ALA A 117 19.41 -14.71 6.98
C ALA A 117 18.14 -13.87 7.17
N ASN A 118 16.99 -14.50 7.47
CA ASN A 118 15.74 -13.81 7.77
C ASN A 118 15.90 -12.87 8.98
N ARG A 119 16.58 -13.34 10.04
CA ARG A 119 16.87 -12.52 11.22
C ARG A 119 17.79 -11.34 10.89
N GLU A 120 18.88 -11.57 10.17
CA GLU A 120 19.82 -10.53 9.74
C GLU A 120 19.10 -9.45 8.90
N LYS A 121 18.26 -9.87 7.96
CA LYS A 121 17.43 -8.98 7.15
C LYS A 121 16.44 -8.19 8.01
N ALA A 122 15.76 -8.83 8.95
CA ALA A 122 14.83 -8.16 9.85
C ALA A 122 15.51 -7.10 10.72
N LEU A 123 16.73 -7.35 11.21
CA LEU A 123 17.54 -6.37 11.94
C LEU A 123 17.92 -5.18 11.04
N SER A 124 18.29 -5.43 9.78
CA SER A 124 18.56 -4.38 8.80
C SER A 124 17.31 -3.52 8.54
N LEU A 125 16.13 -4.16 8.39
CA LEU A 125 14.86 -3.45 8.20
C LEU A 125 14.48 -2.61 9.44
N LEU A 126 14.72 -3.13 10.67
CA LEU A 126 14.53 -2.35 11.89
C LEU A 126 15.44 -1.11 11.93
N ALA A 127 16.69 -1.24 11.45
CA ALA A 127 17.61 -0.10 11.35
C ALA A 127 17.11 0.91 10.30
N GLN A 128 16.65 0.44 9.14
CA GLN A 128 16.12 1.27 8.06
C GLN A 128 14.91 2.11 8.50
N VAL A 129 14.03 1.57 9.35
CA VAL A 129 12.90 2.31 9.92
C VAL A 129 13.22 3.02 11.24
N GLY A 130 14.51 3.08 11.65
CA GLY A 130 14.98 3.79 12.83
C GLY A 130 14.60 3.15 14.16
N LEU A 131 14.46 1.83 14.22
CA LEU A 131 13.96 1.10 15.40
C LEU A 131 14.91 -0.02 15.88
N SER A 132 16.21 0.05 15.59
CA SER A 132 17.20 -0.98 16.00
C SER A 132 17.15 -1.31 17.48
N ALA A 133 17.00 -0.31 18.36
CA ALA A 133 16.94 -0.49 19.81
C ALA A 133 15.60 -1.08 20.31
N LYS A 134 14.63 -1.31 19.42
CA LYS A 134 13.27 -1.77 19.76
C LYS A 134 12.97 -3.20 19.36
N GLN A 135 13.99 -3.98 18.94
CA GLN A 135 13.82 -5.33 18.41
C GLN A 135 13.06 -6.29 19.35
N ASP A 136 13.26 -6.16 20.65
CA ASP A 136 12.70 -7.05 21.69
C ASP A 136 11.43 -6.47 22.34
N PHE A 137 10.93 -5.33 21.87
CA PHE A 137 9.72 -4.69 22.39
C PHE A 137 8.48 -5.31 21.77
N TYR A 138 7.44 -5.47 22.59
CA TYR A 138 6.11 -5.89 22.16
C TYR A 138 5.28 -4.68 21.68
N PRO A 139 4.26 -4.89 20.82
CA PRO A 139 3.44 -3.80 20.29
C PRO A 139 2.90 -2.83 21.35
N TYR A 140 2.43 -3.32 22.49
CA TYR A 140 1.89 -2.48 23.58
C TYR A 140 2.93 -1.56 24.25
N GLN A 141 4.22 -1.78 24.02
CA GLN A 141 5.33 -0.96 24.52
C GLN A 141 5.79 0.11 23.53
N LEU A 142 5.13 0.20 22.38
CA LEU A 142 5.52 1.02 21.25
C LEU A 142 4.46 2.08 20.96
N SER A 143 4.88 3.29 20.57
CA SER A 143 3.96 4.31 20.07
C SER A 143 3.30 3.87 18.74
N GLY A 144 2.18 4.48 18.36
CA GLY A 144 1.50 4.20 17.10
C GLY A 144 2.43 4.35 15.89
N GLY A 145 3.22 5.42 15.83
CA GLY A 145 4.20 5.63 14.76
C GLY A 145 5.32 4.57 14.74
N GLN A 146 5.75 4.08 15.92
CA GLN A 146 6.70 2.96 16.00
C GLN A 146 6.08 1.66 15.51
N GLN A 147 4.84 1.37 15.90
CA GLN A 147 4.10 0.20 15.42
C GLN A 147 3.93 0.23 13.91
N GLN A 148 3.58 1.37 13.33
CA GLN A 148 3.43 1.52 11.88
C GLN A 148 4.76 1.30 11.15
N ARG A 149 5.86 1.83 11.67
CA ARG A 149 7.18 1.60 11.08
C ARG A 149 7.60 0.12 11.13
N ILE A 150 7.22 -0.62 12.17
CA ILE A 150 7.40 -2.09 12.22
C ILE A 150 6.52 -2.78 11.19
N ALA A 151 5.26 -2.34 11.01
CA ALA A 151 4.37 -2.89 9.98
C ALA A 151 4.94 -2.68 8.57
N ILE A 152 5.58 -1.53 8.31
CA ILE A 152 6.32 -1.28 7.06
C ILE A 152 7.50 -2.26 6.92
N ALA A 153 8.34 -2.41 7.95
CA ALA A 153 9.47 -3.35 7.93
C ALA A 153 9.01 -4.79 7.71
N ARG A 154 7.89 -5.20 8.34
CA ARG A 154 7.27 -6.51 8.14
C ARG A 154 6.83 -6.73 6.68
N ALA A 155 6.19 -5.73 6.06
CA ALA A 155 5.77 -5.83 4.67
C ALA A 155 6.97 -5.95 3.71
N LEU A 156 8.07 -5.25 3.99
CA LEU A 156 9.32 -5.32 3.21
C LEU A 156 10.08 -6.64 3.37
N ALA A 157 9.87 -7.37 4.47
CA ALA A 157 10.62 -8.58 4.77
C ALA A 157 10.44 -9.72 3.75
N MET A 158 9.30 -9.72 3.04
CA MET A 158 8.99 -10.69 1.97
C MET A 158 9.49 -10.26 0.59
N HIS A 159 10.21 -9.13 0.47
CA HIS A 159 10.69 -8.58 -0.79
C HIS A 159 9.61 -8.44 -1.87
N PRO A 160 8.49 -7.77 -1.56
CA PRO A 160 7.42 -7.60 -2.54
C PRO A 160 7.88 -6.75 -3.73
N LYS A 161 7.30 -7.00 -4.91
CA LYS A 161 7.52 -6.18 -6.11
C LYS A 161 6.81 -4.83 -5.99
N VAL A 162 5.66 -4.80 -5.33
CA VAL A 162 4.86 -3.59 -5.10
C VAL A 162 4.47 -3.52 -3.63
N LEU A 163 4.80 -2.40 -2.98
CA LEU A 163 4.42 -2.13 -1.59
C LEU A 163 3.18 -1.22 -1.58
N CYS A 164 2.11 -1.72 -0.99
CA CYS A 164 0.82 -1.04 -0.88
C CYS A 164 0.63 -0.46 0.51
N PHE A 165 0.14 0.78 0.59
CA PHE A 165 -0.20 1.46 1.84
C PHE A 165 -1.68 1.85 1.84
N ASP A 166 -2.44 1.38 2.81
CA ASP A 166 -3.84 1.75 3.00
C ASP A 166 -3.95 2.77 4.14
N GLU A 167 -3.93 4.05 3.82
CA GLU A 167 -4.01 5.18 4.75
C GLU A 167 -3.04 5.05 5.94
N PRO A 168 -1.71 4.98 5.70
CA PRO A 168 -0.73 4.57 6.71
C PRO A 168 -0.58 5.52 7.91
N THR A 169 -1.21 6.69 7.87
CA THR A 169 -1.10 7.72 8.91
C THR A 169 -2.42 8.05 9.60
N SER A 170 -3.56 7.57 9.08
CA SER A 170 -4.89 7.98 9.56
C SER A 170 -5.22 7.54 11.01
N ALA A 171 -4.50 6.54 11.55
CA ALA A 171 -4.62 6.10 12.94
C ALA A 171 -3.56 6.73 13.87
N LEU A 172 -2.85 7.77 13.42
CA LEU A 172 -1.75 8.40 14.15
C LEU A 172 -2.08 9.84 14.53
N ASP A 173 -1.52 10.26 15.66
CA ASP A 173 -1.48 11.67 16.01
C ASP A 173 -0.62 12.47 15.02
N PRO A 174 -0.93 13.76 14.76
CA PRO A 174 -0.20 14.59 13.80
C PRO A 174 1.32 14.63 14.00
N GLU A 175 1.77 14.59 15.26
CA GLU A 175 3.20 14.58 15.60
C GLU A 175 3.92 13.32 15.12
N LEU A 176 3.23 12.15 15.13
CA LEU A 176 3.79 10.87 14.70
C LEU A 176 3.67 10.63 13.19
N THR A 177 2.73 11.29 12.53
CA THR A 177 2.51 11.22 11.08
C THR A 177 3.80 11.52 10.31
N GLY A 178 4.50 12.60 10.67
CA GLY A 178 5.75 13.03 10.00
C GLY A 178 6.85 11.98 10.03
N GLU A 179 6.95 11.15 11.09
CA GLU A 179 7.95 10.09 11.18
C GLU A 179 7.69 8.95 10.19
N VAL A 180 6.41 8.54 10.04
CA VAL A 180 6.00 7.48 9.11
C VAL A 180 6.16 7.96 7.67
N LEU A 181 5.72 9.18 7.36
CA LEU A 181 5.86 9.76 6.01
C LEU A 181 7.32 9.89 5.57
N ARG A 182 8.25 10.21 6.51
CA ARG A 182 9.70 10.22 6.24
C ARG A 182 10.22 8.84 5.86
N VAL A 183 9.77 7.78 6.53
CA VAL A 183 10.14 6.40 6.17
C VAL A 183 9.62 6.06 4.78
N ILE A 184 8.35 6.32 4.48
CA ILE A 184 7.79 6.05 3.13
C ILE A 184 8.56 6.82 2.05
N ARG A 185 8.90 8.09 2.32
CA ARG A 185 9.72 8.90 1.41
C ARG A 185 11.13 8.32 1.19
N SER A 186 11.76 7.75 2.23
CA SER A 186 13.07 7.11 2.07
C SER A 186 13.01 5.88 1.17
N LEU A 187 11.91 5.12 1.19
CA LEU A 187 11.71 3.97 0.30
C LEU A 187 11.62 4.38 -1.18
N LYS A 188 11.08 5.56 -1.50
CA LYS A 188 11.12 6.12 -2.86
C LYS A 188 12.57 6.33 -3.34
N ASN A 189 13.44 6.86 -2.49
CA ASN A 189 14.85 7.08 -2.83
C ASN A 189 15.59 5.75 -3.12
N GLU A 190 15.11 4.63 -2.56
CA GLU A 190 15.61 3.28 -2.82
C GLU A 190 14.93 2.61 -4.03
N LYS A 191 14.14 3.36 -4.80
CA LYS A 191 13.40 2.90 -5.98
C LYS A 191 12.41 1.78 -5.68
N THR A 192 11.83 1.76 -4.48
CA THR A 192 10.73 0.84 -4.16
C THR A 192 9.48 1.25 -4.91
N THR A 193 8.87 0.33 -5.64
CA THR A 193 7.58 0.58 -6.31
C THR A 193 6.46 0.58 -5.27
N MET A 194 5.67 1.66 -5.23
CA MET A 194 4.67 1.83 -4.18
C MET A 194 3.32 2.30 -4.72
N ILE A 195 2.25 1.83 -4.06
CA ILE A 195 0.90 2.37 -4.19
C ILE A 195 0.48 2.89 -2.82
N VAL A 196 0.17 4.17 -2.72
CA VAL A 196 -0.17 4.82 -1.44
C VAL A 196 -1.57 5.42 -1.52
N VAL A 197 -2.52 4.82 -0.81
CA VAL A 197 -3.81 5.45 -0.54
C VAL A 197 -3.61 6.41 0.64
N THR A 198 -3.91 7.69 0.45
CA THR A 198 -3.66 8.70 1.48
C THR A 198 -4.62 9.88 1.39
N HIS A 199 -4.85 10.52 2.52
CA HIS A 199 -5.49 11.82 2.66
C HIS A 199 -4.48 12.97 2.88
N GLU A 200 -3.19 12.66 2.95
CA GLU A 200 -2.10 13.63 3.11
C GLU A 200 -1.73 14.22 1.75
N MET A 201 -2.42 15.29 1.33
CA MET A 201 -2.27 15.85 -0.02
C MET A 201 -0.86 16.39 -0.29
N GLU A 202 -0.25 17.08 0.68
CA GLU A 202 1.13 17.59 0.55
C GLU A 202 2.15 16.45 0.43
N PHE A 203 1.93 15.34 1.14
CA PHE A 203 2.77 14.16 0.99
C PHE A 203 2.60 13.55 -0.41
N ALA A 204 1.36 13.40 -0.90
CA ALA A 204 1.09 12.88 -2.23
C ALA A 204 1.77 13.73 -3.32
N LYS A 205 1.66 15.07 -3.23
CA LYS A 205 2.33 16.02 -4.13
C LYS A 205 3.85 15.83 -4.18
N CYS A 206 4.47 15.58 -3.00
CA CYS A 206 5.93 15.49 -2.89
C CYS A 206 6.50 14.12 -3.27
N VAL A 207 5.74 13.05 -3.11
CA VAL A 207 6.25 11.67 -3.20
C VAL A 207 5.78 10.95 -4.45
N ALA A 208 4.57 11.22 -4.93
CA ALA A 208 4.02 10.53 -6.08
C ALA A 208 4.72 10.91 -7.40
N ASP A 209 4.84 9.94 -8.29
CA ASP A 209 5.18 10.14 -9.70
C ASP A 209 3.91 10.19 -10.55
N VAL A 210 2.88 9.48 -10.09
CA VAL A 210 1.54 9.44 -10.68
C VAL A 210 0.51 9.60 -9.56
N VAL A 211 -0.53 10.36 -9.82
CA VAL A 211 -1.68 10.53 -8.92
C VAL A 211 -2.95 10.07 -9.62
N ILE A 212 -3.73 9.28 -8.92
CA ILE A 212 -5.09 8.86 -9.33
C ILE A 212 -6.09 9.48 -8.35
N TYR A 213 -7.06 10.21 -8.87
CA TYR A 213 -8.26 10.58 -8.14
C TYR A 213 -9.38 9.59 -8.43
N MET A 214 -9.86 8.89 -7.39
CA MET A 214 -10.98 7.94 -7.48
C MET A 214 -12.28 8.56 -6.97
N ALA A 215 -13.33 8.45 -7.76
CA ALA A 215 -14.70 8.80 -7.38
C ALA A 215 -15.67 7.73 -7.90
N ASP A 216 -16.71 7.42 -7.13
CA ASP A 216 -17.81 6.52 -7.53
C ASP A 216 -17.37 5.16 -8.10
N GLY A 217 -16.21 4.65 -7.69
CA GLY A 217 -15.68 3.35 -8.12
C GLY A 217 -14.94 3.36 -9.46
N VAL A 218 -14.63 4.53 -10.00
CA VAL A 218 -13.84 4.71 -11.23
C VAL A 218 -12.65 5.64 -11.00
N ILE A 219 -11.68 5.61 -11.90
CA ILE A 219 -10.65 6.64 -12.01
C ILE A 219 -11.29 7.83 -12.72
N GLU A 220 -11.48 8.91 -11.99
CA GLU A 220 -12.03 10.17 -12.52
C GLU A 220 -10.94 10.99 -13.21
N GLU A 221 -9.74 10.99 -12.64
CA GLU A 221 -8.59 11.70 -13.18
C GLU A 221 -7.29 10.98 -12.81
N MET A 222 -6.32 10.99 -13.73
CA MET A 222 -4.99 10.43 -13.54
C MET A 222 -3.96 11.30 -14.26
N GLY A 223 -2.84 11.58 -13.61
CA GLY A 223 -1.77 12.39 -14.18
C GLY A 223 -0.59 12.54 -13.22
N THR A 224 0.34 13.44 -13.56
CA THR A 224 1.39 13.87 -12.63
C THR A 224 0.80 14.66 -11.46
N PRO A 225 1.54 14.81 -10.34
CA PRO A 225 1.10 15.70 -9.25
C PRO A 225 0.76 17.11 -9.73
N GLU A 226 1.55 17.70 -10.63
CA GLU A 226 1.30 19.04 -11.19
C GLU A 226 0.00 19.10 -11.98
N GLU A 227 -0.33 18.04 -12.73
CA GLU A 227 -1.58 18.00 -13.51
C GLU A 227 -2.78 17.86 -12.58
N VAL A 228 -2.78 16.90 -11.65
CA VAL A 228 -3.95 16.58 -10.82
C VAL A 228 -4.18 17.62 -9.72
N PHE A 229 -3.12 18.10 -9.06
CA PHE A 229 -3.26 19.10 -7.97
C PHE A 229 -3.19 20.55 -8.46
N GLY A 230 -2.36 20.82 -9.48
CA GLY A 230 -2.14 22.20 -9.95
C GLY A 230 -3.10 22.63 -11.05
N ASN A 231 -3.50 21.73 -11.94
CA ASN A 231 -4.38 22.03 -13.07
C ASN A 231 -5.39 20.90 -13.35
N PRO A 232 -6.25 20.53 -12.37
CA PRO A 232 -7.22 19.46 -12.52
C PRO A 232 -8.21 19.75 -13.66
N LYS A 233 -8.49 18.72 -14.48
CA LYS A 233 -9.39 18.82 -15.63
C LYS A 233 -10.84 18.52 -15.24
N SER A 234 -11.04 17.51 -14.38
CA SER A 234 -12.39 17.11 -13.93
C SER A 234 -12.95 18.09 -12.91
N GLU A 235 -14.20 18.46 -13.06
CA GLU A 235 -14.92 19.29 -12.09
C GLU A 235 -15.05 18.58 -10.72
N LYS A 236 -15.16 17.24 -10.71
CA LYS A 236 -15.17 16.46 -9.47
C LYS A 236 -13.82 16.55 -8.74
N THR A 237 -12.70 16.48 -9.49
CA THR A 237 -11.35 16.65 -8.92
C THR A 237 -11.20 18.03 -8.31
N LYS A 238 -11.60 19.07 -9.03
CA LYS A 238 -11.57 20.47 -8.54
C LYS A 238 -12.38 20.63 -7.25
N ALA A 239 -13.60 20.08 -7.22
CA ALA A 239 -14.47 20.17 -6.06
C ALA A 239 -13.86 19.43 -4.85
N PHE A 240 -13.29 18.24 -5.06
CA PHE A 240 -12.63 17.46 -4.03
C PHE A 240 -11.43 18.22 -3.43
N LEU A 241 -10.54 18.76 -4.27
CA LEU A 241 -9.34 19.47 -3.83
C LEU A 241 -9.69 20.74 -3.05
N LYS A 242 -10.69 21.53 -3.51
CA LYS A 242 -11.16 22.70 -2.75
C LYS A 242 -11.66 22.33 -1.37
N GLY A 243 -12.41 21.23 -1.24
CA GLY A 243 -12.90 20.77 0.06
C GLY A 243 -11.81 20.29 1.01
N THR A 244 -10.61 19.99 0.51
CA THR A 244 -9.44 19.62 1.34
C THR A 244 -8.56 20.82 1.72
N GLU A 245 -8.73 21.98 1.09
CA GLU A 245 -7.97 23.22 1.34
C GLU A 245 -8.68 24.18 2.33
N GLU A 246 -9.98 24.03 2.54
CA GLU A 246 -10.73 24.86 3.50
C GLU A 246 -10.56 24.31 4.92
N PRO A 247 -9.82 25.00 5.82
CA PRO A 247 -9.85 24.70 7.25
C PRO A 247 -11.23 25.06 7.80
N PHE A 248 -11.81 24.23 8.64
CA PHE A 248 -13.02 24.50 9.41
C PHE A 248 -12.87 25.72 10.32
#